data_6fe6f74b4466657ad97206b95e718085
#
_entry.id   6fe6f74b4466657ad97206b95e718085
#
_cell.length_a   1.000
_cell.length_b   1.000
_cell.length_c   1.000
_cell.angle_alpha   90.00
_cell.angle_beta   90.00
_cell.angle_gamma   90.00
#
_symmetry.space_group_name_H-M   'P 1'
#
loop_
_entity.id
_entity.type
_entity.pdbx_description
1 polymer ?
#
loop_
_entity_poly.entity_id
_entity_poly.type
_entity_poly.pdbx_seq_one_letter_code
_entity_poly.pdbx_strand_id
1 'polypeptide(L)'
;MTVPPLPAPKLTTNPVKAAFIGLGVMGFPMAGHLKSAGHDVTVYNRTQPKARNWAKKYAGAWKSTPAEAAKGADIVCACVGNDNDLRSVVYGEKGILAGMRPGAIFVDHTTASAIVAREIEAEAKKRNLGFLDAPVSGGQAGAENGQLTIMVGGDAATFTRAEPVISAYAKAVTLQGPAGAGQLTKMVNQICIAGLVQGLSEGLAFAEMAGLDAALVVEVISKGAAQSWQMNNRAKTMLADKFDFGFAVDWMRKDLGICLDEASKNGALLPLTGVVNQFYGRVQSLGGGRFDTSSLIRLLARPAARKPAKAAKAAKVKASAKAAKMRGQKRKNKRR
;
A
#
# COMPACT_ATOMS: atom_id res chain seq x y z
N MET A 1 18.80 -1.48 -13.18
CA MET A 1 18.73 -1.50 -11.71
C MET A 1 18.38 -2.93 -11.33
N THR A 2 19.30 -3.67 -10.74
CA THR A 2 19.07 -5.03 -10.24
C THR A 2 18.15 -4.94 -9.04
N VAL A 3 17.01 -5.62 -9.12
CA VAL A 3 16.08 -5.79 -7.99
C VAL A 3 16.87 -6.49 -6.87
N PRO A 4 16.93 -5.97 -5.65
CA PRO A 4 17.59 -6.65 -4.55
C PRO A 4 16.96 -8.03 -4.34
N PRO A 5 17.75 -9.06 -3.95
CA PRO A 5 17.20 -10.38 -3.66
C PRO A 5 16.16 -10.27 -2.55
N LEU A 6 15.05 -11.00 -2.71
CA LEU A 6 14.01 -11.11 -1.68
C LEU A 6 14.65 -11.53 -0.36
N PRO A 7 14.20 -10.98 0.79
CA PRO A 7 14.66 -11.45 2.09
C PRO A 7 14.42 -12.96 2.21
N ALA A 8 15.34 -13.66 2.88
CA ALA A 8 15.24 -15.10 3.06
C ALA A 8 13.86 -15.46 3.66
N PRO A 9 13.15 -16.46 3.09
CA PRO A 9 11.81 -16.82 3.55
C PRO A 9 11.84 -17.27 5.00
N LYS A 10 10.87 -16.79 5.80
CA LYS A 10 10.60 -17.32 7.14
C LYS A 10 10.00 -18.73 6.96
N LEU A 11 10.79 -19.77 7.06
CA LEU A 11 10.32 -21.14 7.00
C LEU A 11 9.46 -21.42 8.24
N THR A 12 8.23 -21.90 8.04
CA THR A 12 7.38 -22.37 9.13
C THR A 12 7.73 -23.81 9.43
N THR A 13 7.72 -24.17 10.72
CA THR A 13 7.98 -25.54 11.17
C THR A 13 6.87 -26.54 10.79
N ASN A 14 5.65 -26.03 10.51
CA ASN A 14 4.47 -26.84 10.14
C ASN A 14 3.83 -26.28 8.85
N PRO A 15 4.10 -26.88 7.68
CA PRO A 15 3.41 -26.55 6.45
C PRO A 15 1.90 -26.79 6.56
N VAL A 16 1.10 -25.84 6.07
CA VAL A 16 -0.37 -25.95 6.00
C VAL A 16 -0.84 -25.90 4.55
N LYS A 17 -2.04 -26.39 4.28
CA LYS A 17 -2.74 -26.17 3.01
C LYS A 17 -3.37 -24.78 3.05
N ALA A 18 -2.89 -23.89 2.20
CA ALA A 18 -3.38 -22.51 2.10
C ALA A 18 -4.06 -22.25 0.75
N ALA A 19 -5.12 -21.46 0.77
CA ALA A 19 -5.69 -20.91 -0.46
C ALA A 19 -5.51 -19.39 -0.48
N PHE A 20 -5.33 -18.81 -1.69
CA PHE A 20 -5.27 -17.33 -1.84
C PHE A 20 -6.21 -16.87 -2.97
N ILE A 21 -7.16 -16.02 -2.63
CA ILE A 21 -8.22 -15.54 -3.51
C ILE A 21 -7.97 -14.06 -3.85
N GLY A 22 -7.75 -13.77 -5.13
CA GLY A 22 -7.44 -12.42 -5.60
C GLY A 22 -5.94 -12.17 -5.75
N LEU A 23 -5.47 -12.14 -7.00
CA LEU A 23 -4.06 -11.97 -7.38
C LEU A 23 -3.84 -10.59 -8.03
N GLY A 24 -4.26 -9.54 -7.30
CA GLY A 24 -3.92 -8.17 -7.62
C GLY A 24 -2.45 -7.87 -7.30
N VAL A 25 -2.07 -6.59 -7.32
CA VAL A 25 -0.70 -6.13 -6.99
C VAL A 25 -0.26 -6.54 -5.58
N MET A 26 -1.22 -6.72 -4.67
CA MET A 26 -0.98 -7.16 -3.29
C MET A 26 -1.00 -8.68 -3.18
N GLY A 27 -2.09 -9.34 -3.59
CA GLY A 27 -2.30 -10.76 -3.37
C GLY A 27 -1.34 -11.66 -4.13
N PHE A 28 -0.88 -11.24 -5.32
CA PHE A 28 0.07 -12.02 -6.12
C PHE A 28 1.39 -12.31 -5.36
N PRO A 29 2.11 -11.30 -4.82
CA PRO A 29 3.30 -11.54 -4.02
C PRO A 29 2.99 -12.16 -2.65
N MET A 30 1.89 -11.80 -1.97
CA MET A 30 1.51 -12.38 -0.68
C MET A 30 1.34 -13.91 -0.79
N ALA A 31 0.60 -14.38 -1.80
CA ALA A 31 0.48 -15.82 -2.09
C ALA A 31 1.85 -16.46 -2.41
N GLY A 32 2.74 -15.73 -3.10
CA GLY A 32 4.11 -16.15 -3.39
C GLY A 32 4.94 -16.37 -2.13
N HIS A 33 4.84 -15.47 -1.15
CA HIS A 33 5.51 -15.62 0.15
C HIS A 33 5.03 -16.84 0.92
N LEU A 34 3.72 -17.14 0.92
CA LEU A 34 3.19 -18.38 1.52
C LEU A 34 3.84 -19.61 0.89
N LYS A 35 3.92 -19.65 -0.44
CA LYS A 35 4.56 -20.77 -1.14
C LYS A 35 6.05 -20.87 -0.81
N SER A 36 6.76 -19.75 -0.77
CA SER A 36 8.18 -19.69 -0.41
C SER A 36 8.45 -20.08 1.04
N ALA A 37 7.47 -19.87 1.95
CA ALA A 37 7.53 -20.31 3.34
C ALA A 37 7.28 -21.83 3.51
N GLY A 38 7.01 -22.57 2.42
CA GLY A 38 6.84 -24.02 2.44
C GLY A 38 5.39 -24.50 2.50
N HIS A 39 4.40 -23.59 2.46
CA HIS A 39 2.99 -23.99 2.46
C HIS A 39 2.56 -24.60 1.11
N ASP A 40 1.55 -25.47 1.13
CA ASP A 40 0.87 -25.96 -0.07
C ASP A 40 -0.19 -24.94 -0.49
N VAL A 41 0.07 -24.18 -1.57
CA VAL A 41 -0.75 -23.03 -1.94
C VAL A 41 -1.54 -23.27 -3.22
N THR A 42 -2.86 -23.11 -3.12
CA THR A 42 -3.80 -23.07 -4.26
C THR A 42 -4.37 -21.67 -4.43
N VAL A 43 -4.36 -21.14 -5.64
CA VAL A 43 -4.84 -19.78 -5.88
C VAL A 43 -6.07 -19.71 -6.79
N TYR A 44 -6.84 -18.65 -6.61
CA TYR A 44 -7.90 -18.25 -7.53
C TYR A 44 -7.79 -16.77 -7.88
N ASN A 45 -8.12 -16.44 -9.12
CA ASN A 45 -8.33 -15.06 -9.55
C ASN A 45 -9.42 -15.00 -10.64
N ARG A 46 -10.31 -13.99 -10.58
CA ARG A 46 -11.36 -13.76 -11.58
C ARG A 46 -10.79 -13.74 -13.01
N THR A 47 -9.65 -13.11 -13.21
CA THR A 47 -8.88 -13.18 -14.46
C THR A 47 -7.97 -14.41 -14.42
N GLN A 48 -8.45 -15.54 -14.92
CA GLN A 48 -7.76 -16.83 -14.86
C GLN A 48 -6.31 -16.85 -15.38
N PRO A 49 -5.93 -16.12 -16.46
CA PRO A 49 -4.53 -16.03 -16.87
C PRO A 49 -3.57 -15.59 -15.76
N LYS A 50 -4.00 -14.71 -14.84
CA LYS A 50 -3.19 -14.31 -13.68
C LYS A 50 -2.95 -15.48 -12.73
N ALA A 51 -3.96 -16.31 -12.46
CA ALA A 51 -3.84 -17.49 -11.59
C ALA A 51 -2.91 -18.53 -12.21
N ARG A 52 -3.02 -18.79 -13.52
CA ARG A 52 -2.12 -19.68 -14.27
C ARG A 52 -0.68 -19.19 -14.25
N ASN A 53 -0.48 -17.88 -14.44
CA ASN A 53 0.86 -17.28 -14.39
C ASN A 53 1.48 -17.39 -13.00
N TRP A 54 0.69 -17.17 -11.95
CA TRP A 54 1.14 -17.35 -10.57
C TRP A 54 1.56 -18.79 -10.31
N ALA A 55 0.71 -19.76 -10.70
CA ALA A 55 0.99 -21.20 -10.51
C ALA A 55 2.27 -21.63 -11.23
N LYS A 56 2.50 -21.12 -12.46
CA LYS A 56 3.75 -21.36 -13.21
C LYS A 56 4.97 -20.75 -12.50
N LYS A 57 4.83 -19.51 -11.99
CA LYS A 57 5.94 -18.77 -11.36
C LYS A 57 6.38 -19.41 -10.04
N TYR A 58 5.43 -19.84 -9.20
CA TYR A 58 5.70 -20.30 -7.84
C TYR A 58 5.56 -21.81 -7.65
N ALA A 59 5.30 -22.58 -8.72
CA ALA A 59 5.07 -24.02 -8.67
C ALA A 59 3.95 -24.41 -7.69
N GLY A 60 2.85 -23.64 -7.67
CA GLY A 60 1.65 -23.90 -6.88
C GLY A 60 0.49 -24.39 -7.74
N ALA A 61 -0.70 -24.55 -7.14
CA ALA A 61 -1.92 -24.93 -7.84
C ALA A 61 -2.82 -23.70 -8.10
N TRP A 62 -3.74 -23.82 -9.07
CA TRP A 62 -4.80 -22.84 -9.27
C TRP A 62 -6.13 -23.55 -9.54
N LYS A 63 -7.24 -22.87 -9.29
CA LYS A 63 -8.60 -23.38 -9.51
C LYS A 63 -9.47 -22.34 -10.19
N SER A 64 -10.60 -22.80 -10.76
CA SER A 64 -11.50 -21.97 -11.57
C SER A 64 -12.54 -21.23 -10.74
N THR A 65 -12.76 -21.62 -9.48
CA THR A 65 -13.68 -20.99 -8.53
C THR A 65 -13.04 -20.79 -7.15
N PRO A 66 -13.50 -19.79 -6.35
CA PRO A 66 -13.08 -19.63 -4.96
C PRO A 66 -13.32 -20.89 -4.12
N ALA A 67 -14.48 -21.54 -4.27
CA ALA A 67 -14.82 -22.78 -3.52
C ALA A 67 -13.84 -23.91 -3.82
N GLU A 68 -13.50 -24.15 -5.10
CA GLU A 68 -12.52 -25.17 -5.47
C GLU A 68 -11.13 -24.88 -4.92
N ALA A 69 -10.73 -23.60 -4.88
CA ALA A 69 -9.45 -23.21 -4.30
C ALA A 69 -9.43 -23.39 -2.78
N ALA A 70 -10.53 -23.10 -2.11
CA ALA A 70 -10.69 -23.25 -0.66
C ALA A 70 -10.84 -24.71 -0.19
N LYS A 71 -11.16 -25.65 -1.10
CA LYS A 71 -11.43 -27.04 -0.76
C LYS A 71 -10.23 -27.72 -0.12
N GLY A 72 -10.41 -28.15 1.13
CA GLY A 72 -9.37 -28.84 1.89
C GLY A 72 -8.27 -27.94 2.44
N ALA A 73 -8.38 -26.62 2.26
CA ALA A 73 -7.45 -25.66 2.87
C ALA A 73 -7.68 -25.56 4.39
N ASP A 74 -6.58 -25.38 5.13
CA ASP A 74 -6.58 -25.07 6.56
C ASP A 74 -6.81 -23.58 6.80
N ILE A 75 -6.27 -22.76 5.87
CA ILE A 75 -6.39 -21.31 5.88
C ILE A 75 -6.68 -20.80 4.46
N VAL A 76 -7.64 -19.91 4.34
CA VAL A 76 -8.00 -19.23 3.08
C VAL A 76 -7.76 -17.75 3.27
N CYS A 77 -6.92 -17.15 2.45
CA CYS A 77 -6.68 -15.70 2.42
C CYS A 77 -7.39 -15.09 1.21
N ALA A 78 -7.94 -13.89 1.37
CA ALA A 78 -8.50 -13.12 0.25
C ALA A 78 -7.93 -11.69 0.24
N CYS A 79 -7.75 -11.13 -0.97
CA CYS A 79 -7.42 -9.71 -1.16
C CYS A 79 -8.03 -9.23 -2.48
N VAL A 80 -9.20 -8.60 -2.39
CA VAL A 80 -9.99 -8.15 -3.54
C VAL A 80 -10.23 -6.63 -3.50
N GLY A 81 -11.18 -6.09 -4.26
CA GLY A 81 -11.28 -4.64 -4.48
C GLY A 81 -12.07 -3.88 -3.40
N ASN A 82 -13.24 -4.37 -3.02
CA ASN A 82 -14.22 -3.68 -2.16
C ASN A 82 -15.21 -4.68 -1.55
N ASP A 83 -16.20 -4.17 -0.79
CA ASP A 83 -17.25 -4.97 -0.14
C ASP A 83 -18.01 -5.87 -1.13
N ASN A 84 -18.38 -5.35 -2.32
CA ASN A 84 -19.13 -6.13 -3.32
C ASN A 84 -18.27 -7.22 -3.94
N ASP A 85 -17.02 -6.91 -4.28
CA ASP A 85 -16.05 -7.91 -4.75
C ASP A 85 -15.84 -8.99 -3.69
N LEU A 86 -15.76 -8.60 -2.41
CA LEU A 86 -15.58 -9.53 -1.29
C LEU A 86 -16.80 -10.45 -1.15
N ARG A 87 -18.02 -9.90 -1.11
CA ARG A 87 -19.26 -10.72 -1.10
C ARG A 87 -19.32 -11.67 -2.28
N SER A 88 -18.93 -11.22 -3.47
CA SER A 88 -18.97 -12.04 -4.70
C SER A 88 -18.07 -13.28 -4.67
N VAL A 89 -16.96 -13.23 -3.92
CA VAL A 89 -16.03 -14.36 -3.79
C VAL A 89 -16.28 -15.18 -2.52
N VAL A 90 -16.97 -14.61 -1.52
CA VAL A 90 -17.24 -15.28 -0.24
C VAL A 90 -18.51 -16.15 -0.30
N TYR A 91 -19.57 -15.63 -0.90
CA TYR A 91 -20.90 -16.25 -0.86
C TYR A 91 -21.24 -17.05 -2.12
N GLY A 92 -22.36 -17.80 -2.04
CA GLY A 92 -22.89 -18.64 -3.11
C GLY A 92 -22.16 -20.01 -3.20
N GLU A 93 -22.65 -20.87 -4.08
CA GLU A 93 -22.16 -22.25 -4.27
C GLU A 93 -20.68 -22.33 -4.72
N LYS A 94 -20.21 -21.30 -5.44
CA LYS A 94 -18.82 -21.18 -5.90
C LYS A 94 -17.96 -20.30 -4.98
N GLY A 95 -18.53 -19.79 -3.88
CA GLY A 95 -17.87 -18.90 -2.94
C GLY A 95 -16.93 -19.63 -1.96
N ILE A 96 -16.06 -18.86 -1.31
CA ILE A 96 -15.06 -19.37 -0.34
C ILE A 96 -15.73 -20.24 0.72
N LEU A 97 -16.82 -19.75 1.36
CA LEU A 97 -17.47 -20.45 2.47
C LEU A 97 -18.06 -21.82 2.08
N ALA A 98 -18.44 -22.00 0.82
CA ALA A 98 -18.94 -23.28 0.32
C ALA A 98 -17.84 -24.33 0.16
N GLY A 99 -16.60 -23.90 -0.07
CA GLY A 99 -15.45 -24.80 -0.24
C GLY A 99 -14.72 -25.15 1.06
N MET A 100 -14.89 -24.34 2.11
CA MET A 100 -14.17 -24.50 3.37
C MET A 100 -14.71 -25.64 4.24
N ARG A 101 -13.83 -26.37 4.90
CA ARG A 101 -14.20 -27.38 5.89
C ARG A 101 -14.31 -26.78 7.30
N PRO A 102 -15.16 -27.34 8.19
CA PRO A 102 -15.21 -26.92 9.59
C PRO A 102 -13.82 -26.90 10.23
N GLY A 103 -13.56 -25.89 11.06
CA GLY A 103 -12.29 -25.68 11.74
C GLY A 103 -11.24 -24.92 10.90
N ALA A 104 -11.44 -24.70 9.59
CA ALA A 104 -10.59 -23.85 8.77
C ALA A 104 -10.78 -22.37 9.08
N ILE A 105 -9.79 -21.54 8.70
CA ILE A 105 -9.78 -20.11 8.97
C ILE A 105 -9.85 -19.33 7.67
N PHE A 106 -10.74 -18.33 7.61
CA PHE A 106 -10.78 -17.34 6.54
C PHE A 106 -10.14 -16.02 7.02
N VAL A 107 -9.14 -15.53 6.29
CA VAL A 107 -8.44 -14.27 6.55
C VAL A 107 -8.67 -13.31 5.37
N ASP A 108 -9.35 -12.21 5.62
CA ASP A 108 -9.64 -11.20 4.61
C ASP A 108 -8.67 -10.01 4.71
N HIS A 109 -7.80 -9.85 3.72
CA HIS A 109 -6.88 -8.72 3.60
C HIS A 109 -7.44 -7.55 2.78
N THR A 110 -8.66 -7.66 2.30
CA THR A 110 -9.33 -6.58 1.56
C THR A 110 -9.52 -5.37 2.48
N THR A 111 -9.21 -4.17 2.01
CA THR A 111 -9.70 -2.96 2.68
C THR A 111 -11.17 -2.78 2.33
N ALA A 112 -12.03 -3.11 3.29
CA ALA A 112 -13.48 -3.16 3.20
C ALA A 112 -14.13 -2.47 4.41
N SER A 113 -15.47 -2.44 4.49
CA SER A 113 -16.17 -1.92 5.66
C SER A 113 -16.10 -2.88 6.85
N ALA A 114 -16.13 -2.34 8.08
CA ALA A 114 -16.30 -3.15 9.28
C ALA A 114 -17.65 -3.88 9.31
N ILE A 115 -18.63 -3.41 8.54
CA ILE A 115 -19.94 -4.04 8.39
C ILE A 115 -19.79 -5.38 7.69
N VAL A 116 -19.14 -5.41 6.51
CA VAL A 116 -18.95 -6.66 5.76
C VAL A 116 -18.06 -7.64 6.53
N ALA A 117 -17.08 -7.16 7.29
CA ALA A 117 -16.27 -8.03 8.15
C ALA A 117 -17.12 -8.75 9.20
N ARG A 118 -17.99 -8.03 9.90
CA ARG A 118 -18.92 -8.61 10.89
C ARG A 118 -19.98 -9.51 10.25
N GLU A 119 -20.47 -9.16 9.05
CA GLU A 119 -21.38 -9.98 8.24
C GLU A 119 -20.73 -11.36 7.95
N ILE A 120 -19.49 -11.35 7.47
CA ILE A 120 -18.78 -12.60 7.11
C ILE A 120 -18.44 -13.40 8.36
N GLU A 121 -18.04 -12.76 9.46
CA GLU A 121 -17.80 -13.46 10.73
C GLU A 121 -19.03 -14.21 11.20
N ALA A 122 -20.21 -13.58 11.17
CA ALA A 122 -21.46 -14.22 11.56
C ALA A 122 -21.79 -15.46 10.70
N GLU A 123 -21.56 -15.37 9.38
CA GLU A 123 -21.74 -16.52 8.48
C GLU A 123 -20.69 -17.63 8.67
N ALA A 124 -19.44 -17.24 8.93
CA ALA A 124 -18.35 -18.18 9.23
C ALA A 124 -18.63 -18.98 10.51
N LYS A 125 -19.10 -18.32 11.56
CA LYS A 125 -19.48 -18.96 12.85
C LYS A 125 -20.56 -20.03 12.67
N LYS A 126 -21.58 -19.79 11.83
CA LYS A 126 -22.64 -20.77 11.54
C LYS A 126 -22.09 -22.07 10.91
N ARG A 127 -20.90 -22.00 10.32
CA ARG A 127 -20.23 -23.10 9.62
C ARG A 127 -19.05 -23.67 10.41
N ASN A 128 -18.88 -23.27 11.68
CA ASN A 128 -17.72 -23.60 12.51
C ASN A 128 -16.39 -23.23 11.88
N LEU A 129 -16.31 -22.05 11.21
CA LEU A 129 -15.10 -21.50 10.63
C LEU A 129 -14.56 -20.37 11.49
N GLY A 130 -13.23 -20.24 11.56
CA GLY A 130 -12.59 -19.02 12.06
C GLY A 130 -12.64 -17.90 10.99
N PHE A 131 -12.77 -16.65 11.44
CA PHE A 131 -12.70 -15.48 10.55
C PHE A 131 -11.82 -14.40 11.17
N LEU A 132 -11.02 -13.74 10.31
CA LEU A 132 -10.23 -12.57 10.66
C LEU A 132 -10.33 -11.54 9.52
N ASP A 133 -10.71 -10.31 9.84
CA ASP A 133 -10.46 -9.17 8.97
C ASP A 133 -9.04 -8.66 9.23
N ALA A 134 -8.24 -8.62 8.19
CA ALA A 134 -6.79 -8.44 8.31
C ALA A 134 -6.22 -7.50 7.22
N PRO A 135 -6.79 -6.29 7.02
CA PRO A 135 -6.28 -5.34 6.05
C PRO A 135 -4.83 -4.99 6.30
N VAL A 136 -4.15 -4.57 5.23
CA VAL A 136 -2.69 -4.40 5.22
C VAL A 136 -2.27 -2.96 4.93
N SER A 137 -1.08 -2.60 5.42
CA SER A 137 -0.38 -1.35 5.09
C SER A 137 1.05 -1.66 4.66
N GLY A 138 1.61 -0.86 3.74
CA GLY A 138 2.95 -1.03 3.17
C GLY A 138 2.97 -0.96 1.63
N GLY A 139 1.79 -0.96 0.99
CA GLY A 139 1.64 -0.88 -0.47
C GLY A 139 2.28 -2.04 -1.22
N GLN A 140 2.40 -1.90 -2.54
CA GLN A 140 2.97 -2.92 -3.41
C GLN A 140 4.37 -3.34 -2.98
N ALA A 141 5.25 -2.37 -2.68
CA ALA A 141 6.63 -2.66 -2.25
C ALA A 141 6.66 -3.46 -0.94
N GLY A 142 5.78 -3.16 0.02
CA GLY A 142 5.65 -3.93 1.25
C GLY A 142 5.19 -5.36 0.98
N ALA A 143 4.25 -5.57 0.06
CA ALA A 143 3.79 -6.89 -0.32
C ALA A 143 4.87 -7.71 -1.04
N GLU A 144 5.59 -7.10 -1.99
CA GLU A 144 6.68 -7.74 -2.74
C GLU A 144 7.85 -8.14 -1.83
N ASN A 145 8.17 -7.32 -0.82
CA ASN A 145 9.28 -7.56 0.09
C ASN A 145 8.91 -8.35 1.37
N GLY A 146 7.65 -8.80 1.52
CA GLY A 146 7.20 -9.49 2.74
C GLY A 146 7.27 -8.60 4.00
N GLN A 147 7.04 -7.29 3.86
CA GLN A 147 7.20 -6.27 4.89
C GLN A 147 5.90 -5.51 5.20
N LEU A 148 4.76 -6.20 5.06
CA LEU A 148 3.47 -5.60 5.37
C LEU A 148 3.27 -5.45 6.88
N THR A 149 2.49 -4.44 7.26
CA THR A 149 1.87 -4.33 8.57
C THR A 149 0.42 -4.79 8.44
N ILE A 150 0.01 -5.77 9.23
CA ILE A 150 -1.33 -6.37 9.21
C ILE A 150 -2.07 -5.99 10.48
N MET A 151 -3.25 -5.39 10.33
CA MET A 151 -4.15 -4.98 11.41
C MET A 151 -5.27 -5.99 11.49
N VAL A 152 -5.34 -6.80 12.55
CA VAL A 152 -6.24 -7.95 12.61
C VAL A 152 -7.41 -7.67 13.54
N GLY A 153 -8.62 -7.97 13.07
CA GLY A 153 -9.83 -8.08 13.88
C GLY A 153 -10.36 -9.51 13.89
N GLY A 154 -10.84 -9.98 15.03
CA GLY A 154 -11.43 -11.31 15.18
C GLY A 154 -11.18 -11.93 16.55
N ASP A 155 -11.45 -13.22 16.64
CA ASP A 155 -11.24 -14.01 17.86
C ASP A 155 -9.75 -14.30 18.11
N ALA A 156 -9.32 -14.20 19.38
CA ALA A 156 -7.92 -14.37 19.78
C ALA A 156 -7.38 -15.78 19.52
N ALA A 157 -8.17 -16.82 19.72
CA ALA A 157 -7.74 -18.19 19.46
C ALA A 157 -7.58 -18.46 17.95
N THR A 158 -8.47 -17.88 17.13
CA THR A 158 -8.36 -17.91 15.66
C THR A 158 -7.12 -17.14 15.21
N PHE A 159 -6.85 -15.96 15.80
CA PHE A 159 -5.65 -15.17 15.52
C PHE A 159 -4.37 -15.95 15.81
N THR A 160 -4.24 -16.57 17.00
CA THR A 160 -3.04 -17.34 17.38
C THR A 160 -2.73 -18.46 16.40
N ARG A 161 -3.76 -19.08 15.79
CA ARG A 161 -3.61 -20.13 14.78
C ARG A 161 -3.20 -19.59 13.40
N ALA A 162 -3.69 -18.41 13.02
CA ALA A 162 -3.45 -17.80 11.71
C ALA A 162 -2.14 -17.00 11.64
N GLU A 163 -1.73 -16.37 12.76
CA GLU A 163 -0.58 -15.47 12.82
C GLU A 163 0.72 -16.06 12.25
N PRO A 164 1.13 -17.31 12.56
CA PRO A 164 2.35 -17.89 12.01
C PRO A 164 2.34 -17.96 10.48
N VAL A 165 1.17 -18.20 9.88
CA VAL A 165 0.99 -18.31 8.43
C VAL A 165 1.05 -16.93 7.75
N ILE A 166 0.25 -15.98 8.24
CA ILE A 166 0.18 -14.63 7.64
C ILE A 166 1.43 -13.78 7.91
N SER A 167 2.25 -14.17 8.87
CA SER A 167 3.58 -13.58 9.12
C SER A 167 4.59 -13.84 7.99
N ALA A 168 4.31 -14.77 7.07
CA ALA A 168 5.17 -15.05 5.92
C ALA A 168 5.38 -13.81 5.02
N TYR A 169 4.42 -12.89 4.96
CA TYR A 169 4.48 -11.67 4.14
C TYR A 169 4.39 -10.37 4.97
N ALA A 170 4.64 -10.46 6.27
CA ALA A 170 4.50 -9.30 7.16
C ALA A 170 5.75 -9.08 8.02
N LYS A 171 6.00 -7.81 8.35
CA LYS A 171 6.95 -7.40 9.39
C LYS A 171 6.29 -7.25 10.76
N ALA A 172 4.98 -7.01 10.78
CA ALA A 172 4.19 -6.86 12.00
C ALA A 172 2.75 -7.33 11.76
N VAL A 173 2.23 -8.12 12.70
CA VAL A 173 0.86 -8.61 12.71
C VAL A 173 0.30 -8.37 14.10
N THR A 174 -0.82 -7.66 14.21
CA THR A 174 -1.33 -7.25 15.53
C THR A 174 -2.84 -7.39 15.60
N LEU A 175 -3.34 -8.14 16.58
CA LEU A 175 -4.76 -8.22 16.91
C LEU A 175 -5.22 -6.91 17.55
N GLN A 176 -6.27 -6.28 16.99
CA GLN A 176 -6.79 -4.97 17.41
C GLN A 176 -8.06 -5.09 18.25
N GLY A 177 -8.75 -6.23 18.19
CA GLY A 177 -10.03 -6.45 18.87
C GLY A 177 -10.92 -7.42 18.10
N PRO A 178 -12.25 -7.41 18.35
CA PRO A 178 -13.19 -8.30 17.67
C PRO A 178 -13.28 -8.00 16.17
N ALA A 179 -14.05 -8.81 15.44
CA ALA A 179 -14.24 -8.65 14.00
C ALA A 179 -14.70 -7.24 13.62
N GLY A 180 -14.05 -6.68 12.59
CA GLY A 180 -14.17 -5.30 12.15
C GLY A 180 -13.12 -4.35 12.77
N ALA A 181 -12.43 -4.75 13.84
CA ALA A 181 -11.41 -3.90 14.47
C ALA A 181 -10.19 -3.69 13.56
N GLY A 182 -9.81 -4.68 12.77
CA GLY A 182 -8.77 -4.54 11.75
C GLY A 182 -9.15 -3.51 10.69
N GLN A 183 -10.39 -3.56 10.17
CA GLN A 183 -10.90 -2.59 9.20
C GLN A 183 -10.97 -1.17 9.80
N LEU A 184 -11.47 -1.02 11.03
CA LEU A 184 -11.50 0.27 11.72
C LEU A 184 -10.08 0.84 11.92
N THR A 185 -9.12 0.01 12.30
CA THR A 185 -7.71 0.43 12.41
C THR A 185 -7.14 0.83 11.03
N LYS A 186 -7.52 0.12 9.96
CA LYS A 186 -7.15 0.52 8.60
C LYS A 186 -7.77 1.86 8.21
N MET A 187 -9.00 2.18 8.63
CA MET A 187 -9.61 3.50 8.41
C MET A 187 -8.80 4.60 9.06
N VAL A 188 -8.35 4.43 10.32
CA VAL A 188 -7.45 5.39 11.00
C VAL A 188 -6.17 5.60 10.18
N ASN A 189 -5.55 4.51 9.68
CA ASN A 189 -4.37 4.61 8.83
C ASN A 189 -4.66 5.44 7.55
N GLN A 190 -5.80 5.24 6.88
CA GLN A 190 -6.14 5.96 5.65
C GLN A 190 -6.47 7.44 5.90
N ILE A 191 -7.14 7.77 7.01
CA ILE A 191 -7.36 9.15 7.47
C ILE A 191 -6.02 9.88 7.64
N CYS A 192 -5.07 9.25 8.35
CA CYS A 192 -3.73 9.84 8.55
C CYS A 192 -2.99 10.03 7.22
N ILE A 193 -2.99 9.03 6.33
CA ILE A 193 -2.32 9.13 5.03
C ILE A 193 -2.91 10.26 4.19
N ALA A 194 -4.24 10.43 4.17
CA ALA A 194 -4.89 11.50 3.41
C ALA A 194 -4.38 12.89 3.84
N GLY A 195 -4.39 13.15 5.15
CA GLY A 195 -3.88 14.42 5.69
C GLY A 195 -2.39 14.64 5.45
N LEU A 196 -1.57 13.59 5.65
CA LEU A 196 -0.11 13.65 5.42
C LEU A 196 0.22 13.96 3.95
N VAL A 197 -0.44 13.32 3.01
CA VAL A 197 -0.17 13.52 1.57
C VAL A 197 -0.62 14.92 1.13
N GLN A 198 -1.77 15.40 1.63
CA GLN A 198 -2.23 16.76 1.34
C GLN A 198 -1.26 17.81 1.91
N GLY A 199 -0.90 17.69 3.19
CA GLY A 199 0.05 18.62 3.82
C GLY A 199 1.42 18.62 3.14
N LEU A 200 1.92 17.45 2.73
CA LEU A 200 3.16 17.36 1.97
C LEU A 200 3.03 18.04 0.60
N SER A 201 1.89 17.85 -0.09
CA SER A 201 1.63 18.50 -1.39
C SER A 201 1.66 20.02 -1.27
N GLU A 202 0.98 20.57 -0.26
CA GLU A 202 0.96 22.02 0.00
C GLU A 202 2.34 22.55 0.38
N GLY A 203 3.06 21.85 1.26
CA GLY A 203 4.41 22.23 1.67
C GLY A 203 5.40 22.27 0.50
N LEU A 204 5.35 21.28 -0.41
CA LEU A 204 6.21 21.26 -1.60
C LEU A 204 5.83 22.38 -2.59
N ALA A 205 4.54 22.58 -2.85
CA ALA A 205 4.07 23.66 -3.71
C ALA A 205 4.46 25.04 -3.13
N PHE A 206 4.29 25.24 -1.83
CA PHE A 206 4.73 26.46 -1.14
C PHE A 206 6.23 26.70 -1.28
N ALA A 207 7.07 25.66 -1.08
CA ALA A 207 8.51 25.79 -1.22
C ALA A 207 8.92 26.25 -2.63
N GLU A 208 8.30 25.67 -3.67
CA GLU A 208 8.56 26.07 -5.06
C GLU A 208 8.10 27.51 -5.35
N MET A 209 6.91 27.90 -4.86
CA MET A 209 6.40 29.27 -5.03
C MET A 209 7.24 30.31 -4.26
N ALA A 210 7.79 29.95 -3.11
CA ALA A 210 8.71 30.78 -2.34
C ALA A 210 10.13 30.86 -2.93
N GLY A 211 10.39 30.15 -4.04
CA GLY A 211 11.69 30.15 -4.72
C GLY A 211 12.76 29.30 -4.02
N LEU A 212 12.37 28.42 -3.10
CA LEU A 212 13.26 27.49 -2.42
C LEU A 212 13.62 26.30 -3.33
N ASP A 213 14.75 25.65 -3.04
CA ASP A 213 15.03 24.32 -3.56
C ASP A 213 14.20 23.28 -2.77
N ALA A 214 13.06 22.87 -3.32
CA ALA A 214 12.14 21.96 -2.64
C ALA A 214 12.78 20.60 -2.34
N ALA A 215 13.76 20.14 -3.13
CA ALA A 215 14.47 18.89 -2.84
C ALA A 215 15.38 19.04 -1.61
N LEU A 216 16.06 20.17 -1.49
CA LEU A 216 16.87 20.50 -0.30
C LEU A 216 15.98 20.69 0.93
N VAL A 217 14.80 21.34 0.78
CA VAL A 217 13.82 21.48 1.86
C VAL A 217 13.43 20.08 2.39
N VAL A 218 13.07 19.13 1.51
CA VAL A 218 12.75 17.77 1.90
C VAL A 218 13.91 17.09 2.63
N GLU A 219 15.14 17.26 2.14
CA GLU A 219 16.32 16.68 2.81
C GLU A 219 16.47 17.15 4.25
N VAL A 220 16.18 18.43 4.51
CA VAL A 220 16.28 19.01 5.86
C VAL A 220 15.13 18.55 6.74
N ILE A 221 13.86 18.75 6.31
CA ILE A 221 12.69 18.49 7.16
C ILE A 221 12.41 17.00 7.38
N SER A 222 12.93 16.13 6.52
CA SER A 222 12.84 14.67 6.72
C SER A 222 13.63 14.16 7.94
N LYS A 223 14.50 14.99 8.52
CA LYS A 223 15.26 14.69 9.74
C LYS A 223 14.61 15.26 11.01
N GLY A 224 13.50 15.99 10.85
CA GLY A 224 12.78 16.65 11.94
C GLY A 224 11.39 16.07 12.20
N ALA A 225 10.61 16.78 13.02
CA ALA A 225 9.28 16.36 13.48
C ALA A 225 8.23 16.22 12.36
N ALA A 226 8.44 16.84 11.19
CA ALA A 226 7.54 16.73 10.03
C ALA A 226 7.77 15.46 9.21
N GLN A 227 8.77 14.62 9.55
CA GLN A 227 9.10 13.40 8.84
C GLN A 227 7.89 12.46 8.74
N SER A 228 7.74 11.82 7.59
CA SER A 228 6.77 10.77 7.36
C SER A 228 7.25 9.79 6.28
N TRP A 229 6.67 8.58 6.28
CA TRP A 229 6.92 7.62 5.21
C TRP A 229 6.58 8.22 3.82
N GLN A 230 5.51 9.01 3.75
CA GLN A 230 5.09 9.67 2.51
C GLN A 230 6.15 10.67 2.02
N MET A 231 6.70 11.48 2.93
CA MET A 231 7.79 12.39 2.61
C MET A 231 9.01 11.65 2.04
N ASN A 232 9.46 10.60 2.71
CA ASN A 232 10.66 9.85 2.30
C ASN A 232 10.47 9.13 0.95
N ASN A 233 9.26 8.63 0.67
CA ASN A 233 9.02 7.75 -0.47
C ASN A 233 8.26 8.41 -1.63
N ARG A 234 7.71 9.62 -1.44
CA ARG A 234 6.89 10.30 -2.45
C ARG A 234 7.39 11.69 -2.85
N ALA A 235 8.06 12.44 -1.98
CA ALA A 235 8.45 13.81 -2.28
C ALA A 235 9.24 13.94 -3.61
N LYS A 236 10.19 13.05 -3.86
CA LYS A 236 10.99 13.08 -5.11
C LYS A 236 10.15 12.86 -6.37
N THR A 237 9.19 11.94 -6.31
CA THR A 237 8.31 11.65 -7.45
C THR A 237 7.26 12.73 -7.64
N MET A 238 6.80 13.38 -6.55
CA MET A 238 5.91 14.54 -6.59
C MET A 238 6.59 15.72 -7.28
N LEU A 239 7.83 16.04 -6.91
CA LEU A 239 8.63 17.09 -7.55
C LEU A 239 8.94 16.78 -9.02
N ALA A 240 9.09 15.51 -9.37
CA ALA A 240 9.35 15.03 -10.74
C ALA A 240 8.07 14.86 -11.58
N ASP A 241 6.89 15.12 -11.03
CA ASP A 241 5.56 14.91 -11.65
C ASP A 241 5.33 13.47 -12.16
N LYS A 242 5.74 12.44 -11.39
CA LYS A 242 5.63 11.02 -11.74
C LYS A 242 4.70 10.31 -10.78
N PHE A 243 3.63 9.66 -11.32
CA PHE A 243 2.56 9.07 -10.50
C PHE A 243 2.07 7.71 -11.00
N ASP A 244 2.70 7.10 -12.03
CA ASP A 244 2.29 5.81 -12.62
C ASP A 244 2.79 4.61 -11.80
N PHE A 245 2.52 4.63 -10.50
CA PHE A 245 2.94 3.60 -9.54
C PHE A 245 2.12 3.71 -8.25
N GLY A 246 2.39 2.84 -7.28
CA GLY A 246 1.96 2.96 -5.90
C GLY A 246 0.48 2.64 -5.66
N PHE A 247 -0.21 3.51 -4.91
CA PHE A 247 -1.58 3.32 -4.48
C PHE A 247 -2.53 4.28 -5.21
N ALA A 248 -3.39 3.71 -6.07
CA ALA A 248 -4.23 4.49 -6.97
C ALA A 248 -5.26 5.37 -6.22
N VAL A 249 -5.48 6.57 -6.75
CA VAL A 249 -6.51 7.52 -6.29
C VAL A 249 -7.90 6.87 -6.19
N ASP A 250 -8.29 6.02 -7.16
CA ASP A 250 -9.56 5.31 -7.12
C ASP A 250 -9.75 4.48 -5.84
N TRP A 251 -8.70 3.78 -5.42
CA TRP A 251 -8.73 3.00 -4.19
C TRP A 251 -8.72 3.87 -2.92
N MET A 252 -7.97 4.98 -2.93
CA MET A 252 -7.99 5.91 -1.80
C MET A 252 -9.37 6.56 -1.64
N ARG A 253 -10.03 6.93 -2.74
CA ARG A 253 -11.39 7.46 -2.69
C ARG A 253 -12.39 6.46 -2.12
N LYS A 254 -12.28 5.18 -2.51
CA LYS A 254 -13.07 4.12 -1.91
C LYS A 254 -12.80 4.05 -0.39
N ASP A 255 -11.53 4.05 0.01
CA ASP A 255 -11.16 3.93 1.43
C ASP A 255 -11.67 5.12 2.24
N LEU A 256 -11.51 6.36 1.75
CA LEU A 256 -12.03 7.55 2.42
C LEU A 256 -13.55 7.59 2.46
N GLY A 257 -14.22 7.05 1.42
CA GLY A 257 -15.67 6.85 1.45
C GLY A 257 -16.10 5.96 2.61
N ILE A 258 -15.42 4.82 2.80
CA ILE A 258 -15.68 3.91 3.95
C ILE A 258 -15.45 4.64 5.28
N CYS A 259 -14.38 5.47 5.39
CA CYS A 259 -14.12 6.26 6.60
C CYS A 259 -15.27 7.24 6.90
N LEU A 260 -15.77 7.96 5.90
CA LEU A 260 -16.85 8.94 6.06
C LEU A 260 -18.19 8.26 6.38
N ASP A 261 -18.46 7.11 5.74
CA ASP A 261 -19.67 6.30 6.02
C ASP A 261 -19.66 5.77 7.46
N GLU A 262 -18.51 5.32 7.95
CA GLU A 262 -18.36 4.87 9.33
C GLU A 262 -18.46 6.04 10.32
N ALA A 263 -17.85 7.18 10.01
CA ALA A 263 -17.92 8.40 10.81
C ALA A 263 -19.36 8.90 10.97
N SER A 264 -20.18 8.80 9.92
CA SER A 264 -21.61 9.16 10.00
C SER A 264 -22.41 8.29 10.97
N LYS A 265 -21.96 7.07 11.24
CA LYS A 265 -22.62 6.11 12.14
C LYS A 265 -22.15 6.24 13.60
N ASN A 266 -20.86 6.48 13.79
CA ASN A 266 -20.25 6.55 15.12
C ASN A 266 -20.12 7.97 15.67
N GLY A 267 -20.49 9.01 14.88
CA GLY A 267 -20.47 10.42 15.29
C GLY A 267 -19.09 11.10 15.20
N ALA A 268 -18.07 10.45 14.64
CA ALA A 268 -16.75 11.05 14.49
C ALA A 268 -16.77 12.19 13.45
N LEU A 269 -16.08 13.30 13.76
CA LEU A 269 -15.95 14.43 12.85
C LEU A 269 -14.66 14.29 12.03
N LEU A 270 -14.78 14.20 10.71
CA LEU A 270 -13.64 14.01 9.77
C LEU A 270 -13.59 15.17 8.74
N PRO A 271 -13.46 16.44 9.14
CA PRO A 271 -13.52 17.57 8.21
C PRO A 271 -12.37 17.53 7.18
N LEU A 272 -11.14 17.26 7.60
CA LEU A 272 -10.00 17.17 6.70
C LEU A 272 -10.14 16.01 5.71
N THR A 273 -10.57 14.84 6.18
CA THR A 273 -10.78 13.65 5.33
C THR A 273 -11.83 13.93 4.25
N GLY A 274 -12.92 14.63 4.61
CA GLY A 274 -13.95 15.03 3.65
C GLY A 274 -13.42 15.95 2.55
N VAL A 275 -12.65 16.96 2.92
CA VAL A 275 -12.02 17.90 1.97
C VAL A 275 -11.03 17.16 1.07
N VAL A 276 -10.13 16.36 1.62
CA VAL A 276 -9.12 15.63 0.84
C VAL A 276 -9.78 14.60 -0.09
N ASN A 277 -10.88 13.96 0.33
CA ASN A 277 -11.65 13.09 -0.56
C ASN A 277 -12.22 13.84 -1.78
N GLN A 278 -12.68 15.08 -1.62
CA GLN A 278 -13.11 15.92 -2.74
C GLN A 278 -11.93 16.27 -3.66
N PHE A 279 -10.76 16.57 -3.12
CA PHE A 279 -9.55 16.82 -3.93
C PHE A 279 -9.16 15.60 -4.76
N TYR A 280 -9.21 14.39 -4.20
CA TYR A 280 -9.03 13.17 -4.99
C TYR A 280 -10.11 13.01 -6.07
N GLY A 281 -11.35 13.40 -5.80
CA GLY A 281 -12.39 13.47 -6.82
C GLY A 281 -12.03 14.40 -7.98
N ARG A 282 -11.37 15.53 -7.68
CA ARG A 282 -10.86 16.43 -8.71
C ARG A 282 -9.71 15.80 -9.49
N VAL A 283 -8.79 15.09 -8.85
CA VAL A 283 -7.74 14.33 -9.56
C VAL A 283 -8.35 13.31 -10.52
N GLN A 284 -9.39 12.58 -10.09
CA GLN A 284 -10.12 11.62 -10.95
C GLN A 284 -10.72 12.32 -12.18
N SER A 285 -11.41 13.48 -11.99
CA SER A 285 -12.03 14.22 -13.08
C SER A 285 -11.02 14.73 -14.13
N LEU A 286 -9.75 14.84 -13.75
CA LEU A 286 -8.62 15.18 -14.62
C LEU A 286 -7.95 13.95 -15.24
N GLY A 287 -8.55 12.76 -15.15
CA GLY A 287 -8.03 11.50 -15.68
C GLY A 287 -7.02 10.79 -14.78
N GLY A 288 -6.83 11.26 -13.55
CA GLY A 288 -5.81 10.73 -12.62
C GLY A 288 -6.27 9.60 -11.71
N GLY A 289 -7.38 8.90 -12.01
CA GLY A 289 -7.92 7.84 -11.15
C GLY A 289 -6.90 6.71 -10.85
N ARG A 290 -6.00 6.45 -11.80
CA ARG A 290 -4.95 5.42 -11.65
C ARG A 290 -3.62 5.94 -11.13
N PHE A 291 -3.47 7.24 -10.95
CA PHE A 291 -2.26 7.84 -10.37
C PHE A 291 -2.10 7.48 -8.90
N ASP A 292 -0.85 7.47 -8.42
CA ASP A 292 -0.54 7.37 -6.98
C ASP A 292 -1.20 8.52 -6.21
N THR A 293 -1.62 8.27 -4.99
CA THR A 293 -2.26 9.25 -4.10
C THR A 293 -1.49 10.56 -3.97
N SER A 294 -0.17 10.53 -4.12
CA SER A 294 0.67 11.73 -4.08
C SER A 294 0.43 12.71 -5.24
N SER A 295 -0.39 12.35 -6.22
CA SER A 295 -0.81 13.23 -7.32
C SER A 295 -1.70 14.41 -6.90
N LEU A 296 -2.11 14.52 -5.63
CA LEU A 296 -2.78 15.72 -5.08
C LEU A 296 -2.01 17.01 -5.36
N ILE A 297 -0.69 16.97 -5.40
CA ILE A 297 0.15 18.13 -5.72
C ILE A 297 -0.17 18.75 -7.09
N ARG A 298 -0.72 17.96 -8.04
CA ARG A 298 -1.13 18.47 -9.37
C ARG A 298 -2.31 19.45 -9.32
N LEU A 299 -3.05 19.49 -8.22
CA LEU A 299 -4.14 20.46 -8.03
C LEU A 299 -3.66 21.83 -7.58
N LEU A 300 -2.39 21.94 -7.18
CA LEU A 300 -1.82 23.14 -6.61
C LEU A 300 -1.05 23.95 -7.67
N ALA A 301 -1.09 25.28 -7.57
CA ALA A 301 -0.29 26.13 -8.41
C ALA A 301 1.21 25.89 -8.14
N ARG A 302 1.96 25.70 -9.21
CA ARG A 302 3.42 25.52 -9.17
C ARG A 302 4.05 26.39 -10.25
N PRO A 303 5.26 26.92 -10.06
CA PRO A 303 5.98 27.60 -11.11
C PRO A 303 6.09 26.69 -12.34
N ALA A 304 5.94 27.24 -13.55
CA ALA A 304 6.24 26.47 -14.76
C ALA A 304 7.65 25.86 -14.61
N ALA A 305 7.78 24.55 -14.87
CA ALA A 305 9.01 23.80 -14.62
C ALA A 305 10.21 24.59 -15.15
N ARG A 306 11.04 25.11 -14.27
CA ARG A 306 12.33 25.70 -14.67
C ARG A 306 13.11 24.56 -15.32
N LYS A 307 13.40 24.70 -16.63
CA LYS A 307 14.40 23.83 -17.26
C LYS A 307 15.61 23.76 -16.33
N PRO A 308 16.15 22.58 -16.01
CA PRO A 308 17.23 22.47 -15.04
C PRO A 308 18.30 23.45 -15.43
N ALA A 309 18.72 24.31 -14.52
CA ALA A 309 19.78 25.29 -14.72
C ALA A 309 21.09 24.53 -14.95
N LYS A 310 21.25 24.03 -16.20
CA LYS A 310 22.56 23.65 -16.70
C LYS A 310 23.38 24.92 -16.69
N ALA A 311 24.44 24.94 -15.89
CA ALA A 311 25.57 25.85 -15.99
C ALA A 311 25.70 27.07 -15.08
N ALA A 312 24.89 27.35 -14.08
CA ALA A 312 25.26 28.40 -13.14
C ALA A 312 26.49 28.04 -12.26
N LYS A 313 26.67 26.75 -11.91
CA LYS A 313 27.86 26.25 -11.18
C LYS A 313 29.13 26.24 -12.06
N ALA A 314 29.03 25.90 -13.34
CA ALA A 314 30.19 25.85 -14.24
C ALA A 314 30.69 27.28 -14.61
N ALA A 315 29.79 28.26 -14.69
CA ALA A 315 30.16 29.67 -14.94
C ALA A 315 30.87 30.32 -13.74
N LYS A 316 30.39 30.07 -12.50
CA LYS A 316 31.06 30.60 -11.28
C LYS A 316 32.47 29.97 -11.08
N VAL A 317 32.64 28.69 -11.32
CA VAL A 317 33.94 28.01 -11.22
C VAL A 317 34.91 28.49 -12.31
N LYS A 318 34.46 28.72 -13.56
CA LYS A 318 35.29 29.29 -14.63
C LYS A 318 35.64 30.75 -14.38
N ALA A 319 34.72 31.55 -13.82
CA ALA A 319 35.00 32.97 -13.49
C ALA A 319 36.01 33.11 -12.32
N SER A 320 35.90 32.25 -11.28
CA SER A 320 36.87 32.25 -10.17
C SER A 320 38.24 31.75 -10.58
N ALA A 321 38.35 30.74 -11.46
CA ALA A 321 39.63 30.28 -12.00
C ALA A 321 40.30 31.29 -12.92
N LYS A 322 39.53 32.08 -13.71
CA LYS A 322 40.03 33.14 -14.56
C LYS A 322 40.53 34.34 -13.73
N ALA A 323 39.82 34.67 -12.64
CA ALA A 323 40.23 35.74 -11.70
C ALA A 323 41.49 35.36 -10.92
N ALA A 324 41.66 34.08 -10.52
CA ALA A 324 42.87 33.61 -9.86
C ALA A 324 44.08 33.61 -10.80
N LYS A 325 43.92 33.24 -12.09
CA LYS A 325 45.00 33.33 -13.10
C LYS A 325 45.45 34.75 -13.34
N MET A 326 44.54 35.73 -13.43
CA MET A 326 44.89 37.15 -13.63
C MET A 326 45.61 37.77 -12.44
N ARG A 327 45.27 37.33 -11.19
CA ARG A 327 45.99 37.78 -9.97
C ARG A 327 47.41 37.20 -9.90
N GLY A 328 47.61 35.95 -10.34
CA GLY A 328 48.94 35.31 -10.40
C GLY A 328 49.89 36.00 -11.41
N GLN A 329 49.36 36.41 -12.56
CA GLN A 329 50.13 37.10 -13.61
C GLN A 329 50.53 38.53 -13.22
N LYS A 330 49.68 39.30 -12.52
CA LYS A 330 50.02 40.63 -12.01
C LYS A 330 51.07 40.58 -10.92
N ARG A 331 51.21 39.51 -10.13
CA ARG A 331 52.25 39.34 -9.12
C ARG A 331 53.61 38.98 -9.75
N LYS A 332 53.66 38.31 -10.87
CA LYS A 332 54.93 38.00 -11.56
C LYS A 332 55.52 39.21 -12.28
N ASN A 333 54.69 40.13 -12.78
CA ASN A 333 55.16 41.38 -13.46
C ASN A 333 55.57 42.48 -12.49
N LYS A 334 55.33 42.35 -11.17
CA LYS A 334 55.83 43.32 -10.16
C LYS A 334 57.16 42.91 -9.50
N ARG A 335 57.72 41.78 -9.91
CA ARG A 335 59.00 41.28 -9.39
C ARG A 335 60.12 41.19 -10.46
N ARG A 336 59.91 41.85 -11.60
CA ARG A 336 60.97 42.17 -12.59
C ARG A 336 61.21 43.71 -12.64
#